data_89a73ade26e561ca088737ec92dabe72
#
_entry.id   89a73ade26e561ca088737ec92dabe72
#
_cell.length_a   1.000
_cell.length_b   1.000
_cell.length_c   1.000
_cell.angle_alpha   90.00
_cell.angle_beta   90.00
_cell.angle_gamma   90.00
#
_symmetry.space_group_name_H-M   'P 1'
#
loop_
_entity.id
_entity.type
_entity.pdbx_description
1 polymer ?
#
loop_
_entity_poly.entity_id
_entity_poly.type
_entity_poly.pdbx_seq_one_letter_code
_entity_poly.pdbx_strand_id
1 'polypeptide(L)'
;MNRINELIKEYCPDGVEIRCLEDCCNLLDKKRKPVTKASREAVEYPYYGANGIQDYVSNYIFDGTFVLVGEDGSVITKSGTPVVTWAEGKIWVNNHAHIIEEKEGVMLRYLYHYIQTIDVTSLIHGNIPKLTGKDFKALKIAVPPLEVQREIVRVLDSFTLLTAELTAELT
;
A
#
# COMPACT_ATOMS: atom_id res chain seq x y z
N MET A 1 -28.34 -11.83 1.96
CA MET A 1 -26.97 -12.21 1.50
C MET A 1 -26.21 -10.93 1.21
N ASN A 2 -24.92 -10.85 1.56
CA ASN A 2 -24.12 -9.65 1.33
C ASN A 2 -23.83 -9.51 -0.18
N ARG A 3 -23.92 -8.30 -0.73
CA ARG A 3 -23.68 -7.99 -2.16
C ARG A 3 -22.34 -8.54 -2.67
N ILE A 4 -21.29 -8.49 -1.87
CA ILE A 4 -19.98 -9.07 -2.22
C ILE A 4 -20.10 -10.58 -2.47
N ASN A 5 -20.81 -11.31 -1.61
CA ASN A 5 -21.01 -12.76 -1.78
C ASN A 5 -21.80 -13.10 -3.04
N GLU A 6 -22.76 -12.25 -3.41
CA GLU A 6 -23.53 -12.42 -4.67
C GLU A 6 -22.62 -12.24 -5.87
N LEU A 7 -21.81 -11.16 -5.88
CA LEU A 7 -20.85 -10.88 -6.94
C LEU A 7 -19.79 -11.99 -7.07
N ILE A 8 -19.27 -12.50 -5.95
CA ILE A 8 -18.30 -13.60 -5.96
C ILE A 8 -18.91 -14.86 -6.59
N LYS A 9 -20.15 -15.20 -6.25
CA LYS A 9 -20.85 -16.34 -6.86
C LYS A 9 -21.11 -16.15 -8.35
N GLU A 10 -21.44 -14.94 -8.77
CA GLU A 10 -21.72 -14.60 -10.16
C GLU A 10 -20.45 -14.58 -11.02
N TYR A 11 -19.40 -13.90 -10.55
CA TYR A 11 -18.20 -13.63 -11.35
C TYR A 11 -17.02 -14.59 -11.07
N CYS A 12 -17.07 -15.35 -9.99
CA CYS A 12 -16.02 -16.28 -9.58
C CYS A 12 -16.57 -17.68 -9.26
N PRO A 13 -17.35 -18.32 -10.19
CA PRO A 13 -17.97 -19.62 -9.91
C PRO A 13 -16.95 -20.72 -9.61
N ASP A 14 -15.75 -20.61 -10.18
CA ASP A 14 -14.64 -21.55 -10.02
C ASP A 14 -13.61 -21.10 -8.97
N GLY A 15 -13.93 -20.03 -8.22
CA GLY A 15 -13.06 -19.43 -7.21
C GLY A 15 -12.33 -18.19 -7.70
N VAL A 16 -11.61 -17.52 -6.76
CA VAL A 16 -10.84 -16.30 -7.03
C VAL A 16 -9.41 -16.66 -7.40
N GLU A 17 -8.89 -16.04 -8.46
CA GLU A 17 -7.50 -16.22 -8.90
C GLU A 17 -6.52 -15.66 -7.86
N ILE A 18 -5.45 -16.39 -7.59
CA ILE A 18 -4.35 -15.95 -6.71
C ILE A 18 -3.13 -15.62 -7.57
N ARG A 19 -2.60 -14.41 -7.41
CA ARG A 19 -1.39 -13.93 -8.12
C ARG A 19 -0.32 -13.48 -7.14
N CYS A 20 0.94 -13.41 -7.59
CA CYS A 20 1.98 -12.70 -6.87
C CYS A 20 1.75 -11.17 -6.97
N LEU A 21 2.14 -10.43 -5.95
CA LEU A 21 1.98 -8.97 -5.94
C LEU A 21 2.65 -8.29 -7.15
N GLU A 22 3.82 -8.77 -7.56
CA GLU A 22 4.52 -8.23 -8.73
C GLU A 22 3.74 -8.34 -10.05
N ASP A 23 2.79 -9.26 -10.13
CA ASP A 23 1.89 -9.40 -11.29
C ASP A 23 0.67 -8.47 -11.19
N CYS A 24 0.38 -7.94 -10.00
CA CYS A 24 -0.80 -7.14 -9.70
C CYS A 24 -0.58 -5.62 -9.80
N CYS A 25 0.65 -5.16 -9.88
CA CYS A 25 0.99 -3.72 -9.84
C CYS A 25 2.27 -3.42 -10.62
N ASN A 26 2.53 -2.13 -10.83
CA ASN A 26 3.82 -1.65 -11.30
C ASN A 26 4.70 -1.31 -10.10
N LEU A 27 5.84 -1.97 -9.95
CA LEU A 27 6.83 -1.73 -8.90
C LEU A 27 7.81 -0.64 -9.34
N LEU A 28 7.92 0.43 -8.56
CA LEU A 28 8.73 1.59 -8.87
C LEU A 28 9.97 1.73 -7.99
N ASP A 29 10.32 0.71 -7.23
CA ASP A 29 11.41 0.71 -6.25
C ASP A 29 12.75 1.17 -6.80
N LYS A 30 13.03 0.86 -8.06
CA LYS A 30 14.28 1.26 -8.74
C LYS A 30 14.40 2.77 -8.98
N LYS A 31 13.29 3.51 -8.92
CA LYS A 31 13.25 4.96 -9.11
C LYS A 31 13.42 5.74 -7.81
N ARG A 32 13.39 5.06 -6.66
CA ARG A 32 13.56 5.70 -5.34
C ARG A 32 14.97 6.24 -5.17
N LYS A 33 15.09 7.34 -4.41
CA LYS A 33 16.39 7.97 -4.09
C LYS A 33 16.41 8.41 -2.64
N PRO A 34 17.38 7.96 -1.82
CA PRO A 34 17.59 8.53 -0.50
C PRO A 34 18.19 9.95 -0.64
N VAL A 35 17.77 10.86 0.24
CA VAL A 35 18.32 12.19 0.37
C VAL A 35 18.82 12.37 1.80
N THR A 36 20.06 12.80 1.97
CA THR A 36 20.62 13.04 3.30
C THR A 36 19.87 14.18 4.00
N LYS A 37 19.76 14.12 5.33
CA LYS A 37 19.04 15.13 6.11
C LYS A 37 19.58 16.54 5.87
N ALA A 38 20.91 16.69 5.72
CA ALA A 38 21.57 17.96 5.44
C ALA A 38 21.24 18.53 4.04
N SER A 39 20.83 17.68 3.11
CA SER A 39 20.48 18.06 1.73
C SER A 39 18.99 18.27 1.52
N ARG A 40 18.17 18.17 2.58
CA ARG A 40 16.74 18.41 2.54
C ARG A 40 16.47 19.87 2.83
N GLU A 41 16.16 20.60 1.80
CA GLU A 41 15.63 21.95 1.94
C GLU A 41 14.12 21.81 2.15
N ALA A 42 13.66 22.06 3.37
CA ALA A 42 12.28 21.90 3.77
C ALA A 42 11.40 22.97 3.14
N VAL A 43 10.70 22.67 2.04
CA VAL A 43 9.76 23.64 1.47
C VAL A 43 8.44 23.03 0.99
N GLU A 44 8.39 22.12 0.01
CA GLU A 44 7.13 21.97 -0.74
C GLU A 44 6.61 20.55 -0.84
N TYR A 45 7.50 19.57 -1.10
CA TYR A 45 7.06 18.21 -1.45
C TYR A 45 7.30 17.22 -0.32
N PRO A 46 6.32 16.35 -0.01
CA PRO A 46 6.49 15.37 1.06
C PRO A 46 7.55 14.31 0.70
N TYR A 47 8.42 14.04 1.67
CA TYR A 47 9.46 13.02 1.63
C TYR A 47 9.04 11.82 2.47
N TYR A 48 8.75 10.72 1.81
CA TYR A 48 8.25 9.51 2.43
C TYR A 48 9.36 8.51 2.77
N GLY A 49 9.19 7.86 3.92
CA GLY A 49 9.96 6.70 4.35
C GLY A 49 9.07 5.50 4.65
N ALA A 50 9.55 4.57 5.47
CA ALA A 50 8.86 3.33 5.80
C ALA A 50 7.48 3.54 6.46
N ASN A 51 7.29 4.62 7.19
CA ASN A 51 6.06 4.90 7.94
C ASN A 51 5.54 6.33 7.67
N GLY A 52 5.20 6.60 6.43
CA GLY A 52 4.62 7.88 6.03
C GLY A 52 5.64 8.99 5.81
N ILE A 53 5.18 10.25 5.93
CA ILE A 53 5.99 11.44 5.69
C ILE A 53 7.01 11.60 6.82
N GLN A 54 8.28 11.65 6.45
CA GLN A 54 9.39 11.89 7.36
C GLN A 54 9.88 13.35 7.34
N ASP A 55 9.71 14.01 6.19
CA ASP A 55 10.24 15.35 5.96
C ASP A 55 9.59 15.98 4.72
N TYR A 56 10.02 17.18 4.36
CA TYR A 56 9.67 17.83 3.11
C TYR A 56 10.95 18.23 2.35
N VAL A 57 10.87 18.26 1.02
CA VAL A 57 12.00 18.54 0.13
C VAL A 57 11.60 19.52 -0.96
N SER A 58 12.60 20.19 -1.58
CA SER A 58 12.39 21.21 -2.60
C SER A 58 12.05 20.66 -4.00
N ASN A 59 12.09 19.32 -4.18
CA ASN A 59 11.82 18.67 -5.46
C ASN A 59 11.05 17.38 -5.28
N TYR A 60 10.56 16.79 -6.35
CA TYR A 60 9.84 15.51 -6.37
C TYR A 60 10.43 14.58 -7.43
N ILE A 61 10.20 13.27 -7.26
CA ILE A 61 10.60 12.25 -8.24
C ILE A 61 9.43 11.41 -8.74
N PHE A 62 8.27 11.54 -8.10
CA PHE A 62 7.02 10.89 -8.50
C PHE A 62 5.90 11.91 -8.55
N ASP A 63 5.00 11.77 -9.52
CA ASP A 63 3.76 12.55 -9.62
C ASP A 63 2.63 11.62 -10.05
N GLY A 64 1.65 11.40 -9.16
CA GLY A 64 0.58 10.45 -9.40
C GLY A 64 -0.08 9.93 -8.13
N THR A 65 -0.57 8.70 -8.18
CA THR A 65 -1.19 8.00 -7.04
C THR A 65 -0.46 6.69 -6.78
N PHE A 66 -0.04 6.49 -5.54
CA PHE A 66 0.83 5.39 -5.14
C PHE A 66 0.39 4.75 -3.83
N VAL A 67 0.75 3.48 -3.66
CA VAL A 67 0.76 2.82 -2.36
C VAL A 67 2.20 2.57 -1.96
N LEU A 68 2.54 2.97 -0.73
CA LEU A 68 3.85 2.77 -0.13
C LEU A 68 3.74 1.70 0.95
N VAL A 69 4.72 0.80 1.00
CA VAL A 69 4.78 -0.29 1.99
C VAL A 69 6.16 -0.29 2.64
N GLY A 70 6.23 -0.26 3.97
CA GLY A 70 7.51 -0.23 4.68
C GLY A 70 8.43 -1.38 4.27
N GLU A 71 9.68 -1.07 3.88
CA GLU A 71 10.71 -2.04 3.49
C GLU A 71 11.64 -2.39 4.64
N ASP A 72 12.10 -1.39 5.39
CA ASP A 72 12.93 -1.60 6.58
C ASP A 72 12.63 -0.59 7.70
N GLY A 73 12.94 -0.97 8.94
CA GLY A 73 12.62 -0.21 10.13
C GLY A 73 11.15 -0.41 10.57
N SER A 74 10.28 0.56 10.30
CA SER A 74 8.84 0.49 10.62
C SER A 74 8.07 -0.25 9.53
N VAL A 75 8.18 -1.58 9.48
CA VAL A 75 7.62 -2.40 8.40
C VAL A 75 6.38 -3.18 8.77
N ILE A 76 6.15 -3.38 10.08
CA ILE A 76 5.08 -4.25 10.58
C ILE A 76 4.28 -3.53 11.69
N THR A 77 2.98 -3.68 11.65
CA THR A 77 2.05 -3.19 12.68
C THR A 77 2.02 -4.14 13.89
N LYS A 78 1.37 -3.72 14.98
CA LYS A 78 1.13 -4.60 16.14
C LYS A 78 0.32 -5.85 15.79
N SER A 79 -0.48 -5.79 14.72
CA SER A 79 -1.30 -6.92 14.25
C SER A 79 -0.54 -7.88 13.34
N GLY A 80 0.75 -7.63 13.05
CA GLY A 80 1.55 -8.47 12.16
C GLY A 80 1.38 -8.19 10.66
N THR A 81 0.69 -7.12 10.31
CA THR A 81 0.44 -6.71 8.92
C THR A 81 1.41 -5.62 8.47
N PRO A 82 1.64 -5.44 7.15
CA PRO A 82 2.52 -4.40 6.66
C PRO A 82 2.07 -3.00 7.04
N VAL A 83 3.02 -2.09 7.23
CA VAL A 83 2.75 -0.65 7.31
C VAL A 83 2.52 -0.12 5.91
N VAL A 84 1.33 0.35 5.62
CA VAL A 84 0.88 0.77 4.29
C VAL A 84 0.43 2.22 4.32
N THR A 85 0.88 3.01 3.34
CA THR A 85 0.54 4.42 3.18
C THR A 85 -0.01 4.69 1.79
N TRP A 86 -1.12 5.43 1.71
CA TRP A 86 -1.64 5.99 0.46
C TRP A 86 -0.99 7.35 0.21
N ALA A 87 -0.42 7.55 -0.97
CA ALA A 87 0.26 8.81 -1.32
C ALA A 87 -0.19 9.33 -2.69
N GLU A 88 -0.47 10.63 -2.77
CA GLU A 88 -0.95 11.30 -3.98
C GLU A 88 -0.16 12.56 -4.29
N GLY A 89 -0.11 12.90 -5.57
CA GLY A 89 0.50 14.12 -6.09
C GLY A 89 2.01 13.99 -6.25
N LYS A 90 2.69 15.12 -6.09
CA LYS A 90 4.14 15.24 -6.24
C LYS A 90 4.83 14.87 -4.94
N ILE A 91 5.59 13.77 -4.96
CA ILE A 91 6.21 13.18 -3.78
C ILE A 91 7.65 12.75 -4.05
N TRP A 92 8.39 12.58 -2.97
CA TRP A 92 9.69 11.93 -2.97
C TRP A 92 9.66 10.71 -2.06
N VAL A 93 10.18 9.57 -2.51
CA VAL A 93 10.23 8.33 -1.72
C VAL A 93 11.67 7.86 -1.59
N ASN A 94 12.08 7.55 -0.35
CA ASN A 94 13.38 6.99 -0.06
C ASN A 94 13.40 5.46 -0.19
N ASN A 95 14.55 4.84 0.11
CA ASN A 95 14.74 3.40 0.00
C ASN A 95 14.21 2.57 1.19
N HIS A 96 13.50 3.20 2.15
CA HIS A 96 12.89 2.50 3.29
C HIS A 96 11.43 2.11 3.05
N ALA A 97 10.88 2.42 1.90
CA ALA A 97 9.53 2.02 1.49
C ALA A 97 9.51 1.47 0.07
N HIS A 98 8.81 0.35 -0.13
CA HIS A 98 8.38 -0.08 -1.46
C HIS A 98 7.36 0.92 -2.02
N ILE A 99 7.35 1.14 -3.32
CA ILE A 99 6.37 1.99 -4.00
C ILE A 99 5.75 1.25 -5.19
N ILE A 100 4.43 1.21 -5.22
CA ILE A 100 3.65 0.61 -6.28
C ILE A 100 2.63 1.60 -6.85
N GLU A 101 2.35 1.47 -8.13
CA GLU A 101 1.26 2.15 -8.83
C GLU A 101 0.31 1.16 -9.49
N GLU A 102 -0.85 1.66 -9.91
CA GLU A 102 -1.90 0.86 -10.54
C GLU A 102 -1.43 0.19 -11.82
N LYS A 103 -1.89 -1.04 -12.02
CA LYS A 103 -1.75 -1.82 -13.23
C LYS A 103 -3.14 -2.24 -13.72
N GLU A 104 -3.33 -2.32 -15.01
CA GLU A 104 -4.60 -2.72 -15.61
C GLU A 104 -5.13 -4.04 -15.02
N GLY A 105 -6.41 -4.05 -14.68
CA GLY A 105 -7.10 -5.20 -14.10
C GLY A 105 -7.04 -5.33 -12.59
N VAL A 106 -6.21 -4.54 -11.90
CA VAL A 106 -6.10 -4.54 -10.44
C VAL A 106 -6.11 -3.12 -9.90
N MET A 107 -7.18 -2.75 -9.20
CA MET A 107 -7.31 -1.41 -8.61
C MET A 107 -6.26 -1.20 -7.52
N LEU A 108 -5.56 -0.08 -7.56
CA LEU A 108 -4.58 0.27 -6.54
C LEU A 108 -5.22 0.39 -5.15
N ARG A 109 -6.45 0.93 -5.07
CA ARG A 109 -7.19 1.04 -3.81
C ARG A 109 -7.58 -0.31 -3.24
N TYR A 110 -7.86 -1.32 -4.10
CA TYR A 110 -8.04 -2.70 -3.68
C TYR A 110 -6.77 -3.28 -3.07
N LEU A 111 -5.60 -3.08 -3.70
CA LEU A 111 -4.29 -3.50 -3.15
C LEU A 111 -3.98 -2.79 -1.83
N TYR A 112 -4.26 -1.50 -1.72
CA TYR A 112 -4.10 -0.75 -0.48
C TYR A 112 -4.82 -1.41 0.70
N HIS A 113 -6.07 -1.83 0.50
CA HIS A 113 -6.83 -2.54 1.53
C HIS A 113 -6.35 -3.98 1.73
N TYR A 114 -6.07 -4.70 0.64
CA TYR A 114 -5.69 -6.12 0.70
C TYR A 114 -4.36 -6.34 1.41
N ILE A 115 -3.33 -5.58 1.09
CA ILE A 115 -2.00 -5.71 1.69
C ILE A 115 -2.05 -5.53 3.21
N GLN A 116 -2.92 -4.68 3.71
CA GLN A 116 -3.12 -4.47 5.14
C GLN A 116 -3.75 -5.66 5.87
N THR A 117 -4.19 -6.69 5.17
CA THR A 117 -4.76 -7.92 5.74
C THR A 117 -3.76 -9.09 5.81
N ILE A 118 -2.61 -8.96 5.17
CA ILE A 118 -1.63 -10.05 5.06
C ILE A 118 -0.78 -10.10 6.32
N ASP A 119 -0.73 -11.26 6.99
CA ASP A 119 0.25 -11.49 8.05
C ASP A 119 1.63 -11.73 7.43
N VAL A 120 2.57 -10.83 7.70
CA VAL A 120 3.95 -10.89 7.22
C VAL A 120 4.96 -11.20 8.32
N THR A 121 4.50 -11.54 9.52
CA THR A 121 5.35 -11.79 10.69
C THR A 121 6.47 -12.79 10.39
N SER A 122 6.16 -13.87 9.68
CA SER A 122 7.13 -14.90 9.31
C SER A 122 8.16 -14.47 8.26
N LEU A 123 7.92 -13.36 7.58
CA LEU A 123 8.81 -12.81 6.53
C LEU A 123 9.78 -11.77 7.08
N ILE A 124 9.53 -11.25 8.29
CA ILE A 124 10.34 -10.18 8.88
C ILE A 124 11.49 -10.80 9.68
N HIS A 125 12.71 -10.52 9.26
CA HIS A 125 13.93 -11.05 9.88
C HIS A 125 14.97 -9.95 10.14
N GLY A 126 15.93 -10.26 11.03
CA GLY A 126 17.09 -9.42 11.33
C GLY A 126 16.89 -8.46 12.50
N ASN A 127 17.98 -7.81 12.92
CA ASN A 127 17.99 -6.83 14.02
C ASN A 127 17.21 -5.56 13.64
N ILE A 128 17.27 -5.18 12.36
CA ILE A 128 16.40 -4.16 11.77
C ILE A 128 15.32 -4.93 11.02
N PRO A 129 14.05 -4.83 11.44
CA PRO A 129 12.94 -5.49 10.73
C PRO A 129 12.93 -5.11 9.26
N LYS A 130 12.85 -6.11 8.38
CA LYS A 130 12.88 -5.87 6.93
C LYS A 130 11.90 -6.79 6.20
N LEU A 131 11.04 -6.19 5.36
CA LEU A 131 10.28 -6.87 4.34
C LEU A 131 11.05 -6.74 3.02
N THR A 132 11.79 -7.77 2.63
CA THR A 132 12.67 -7.71 1.46
C THR A 132 11.88 -7.53 0.17
N GLY A 133 12.50 -6.92 -0.86
CA GLY A 133 11.87 -6.80 -2.17
C GLY A 133 11.46 -8.15 -2.78
N LYS A 134 12.22 -9.22 -2.49
CA LYS A 134 11.87 -10.57 -2.90
C LYS A 134 10.59 -11.07 -2.25
N ASP A 135 10.49 -10.95 -0.92
CA ASP A 135 9.33 -11.40 -0.16
C ASP A 135 8.09 -10.54 -0.46
N PHE A 136 8.27 -9.22 -0.59
CA PHE A 136 7.21 -8.29 -0.98
C PHE A 136 6.60 -8.66 -2.34
N LYS A 137 7.41 -8.88 -3.36
CA LYS A 137 6.97 -9.29 -4.70
C LYS A 137 6.21 -10.60 -4.71
N ALA A 138 6.59 -11.53 -3.84
CA ALA A 138 6.02 -12.87 -3.74
C ALA A 138 4.74 -12.96 -2.90
N LEU A 139 4.30 -11.86 -2.25
CA LEU A 139 3.04 -11.84 -1.51
C LEU A 139 1.89 -12.32 -2.38
N LYS A 140 1.01 -13.15 -1.81
CA LYS A 140 -0.13 -13.72 -2.53
C LYS A 140 -1.34 -12.82 -2.40
N ILE A 141 -1.89 -12.44 -3.54
CA ILE A 141 -3.04 -11.54 -3.68
C ILE A 141 -4.18 -12.31 -4.34
N ALA A 142 -5.34 -12.34 -3.70
CA ALA A 142 -6.57 -12.78 -4.34
C ALA A 142 -7.06 -11.66 -5.26
N VAL A 143 -7.21 -11.95 -6.55
CA VAL A 143 -7.58 -10.97 -7.57
C VAL A 143 -8.92 -11.36 -8.20
N PRO A 144 -10.05 -10.95 -7.59
CA PRO A 144 -11.35 -11.12 -8.21
C PRO A 144 -11.52 -10.15 -9.39
N PRO A 145 -12.51 -10.36 -10.26
CA PRO A 145 -12.88 -9.39 -11.29
C PRO A 145 -13.13 -7.98 -10.75
N LEU A 146 -12.96 -6.97 -11.59
CA LEU A 146 -13.05 -5.55 -11.21
C LEU A 146 -14.38 -5.18 -10.52
N GLU A 147 -15.48 -5.83 -10.90
CA GLU A 147 -16.79 -5.62 -10.29
C GLU A 147 -16.77 -5.94 -8.78
N VAL A 148 -16.11 -7.03 -8.42
CA VAL A 148 -15.94 -7.46 -7.03
C VAL A 148 -14.96 -6.53 -6.30
N GLN A 149 -13.83 -6.19 -6.94
CA GLN A 149 -12.85 -5.25 -6.37
C GLN A 149 -13.51 -3.91 -6.04
N ARG A 150 -14.30 -3.34 -6.96
CA ARG A 150 -15.00 -2.06 -6.76
C ARG A 150 -15.94 -2.11 -5.55
N GLU A 151 -16.70 -3.18 -5.40
CA GLU A 151 -17.62 -3.30 -4.27
C GLU A 151 -16.88 -3.45 -2.94
N ILE A 152 -15.79 -4.21 -2.90
CA ILE A 152 -14.92 -4.31 -1.72
C ILE A 152 -14.35 -2.95 -1.34
N VAL A 153 -13.80 -2.22 -2.30
CA VAL A 153 -13.26 -0.86 -2.08
C VAL A 153 -14.34 0.07 -1.56
N ARG A 154 -15.54 0.06 -2.18
CA ARG A 154 -16.66 0.90 -1.75
C ARG A 154 -17.03 0.66 -0.27
N VAL A 155 -17.11 -0.59 0.14
CA VAL A 155 -17.44 -0.95 1.52
C VAL A 155 -16.34 -0.53 2.48
N LEU A 156 -15.08 -0.84 2.17
CA LEU A 156 -13.96 -0.56 3.07
C LEU A 156 -13.66 0.94 3.17
N ASP A 157 -13.79 1.70 2.08
CA ASP A 157 -13.65 3.16 2.11
C ASP A 157 -14.76 3.82 2.93
N SER A 158 -15.98 3.28 2.90
CA SER A 158 -17.08 3.75 3.75
C SER A 158 -16.77 3.60 5.24
N PHE A 159 -16.16 2.49 5.64
CA PHE A 159 -15.71 2.29 7.02
C PHE A 159 -14.60 3.24 7.43
N THR A 160 -13.66 3.51 6.53
CA THR A 160 -12.56 4.45 6.77
C THR A 160 -13.08 5.86 7.02
N LEU A 161 -14.02 6.33 6.20
CA LEU A 161 -14.66 7.64 6.36
C LEU A 161 -15.44 7.73 7.68
N LEU A 162 -16.26 6.75 7.99
CA LEU A 162 -17.04 6.71 9.24
C LEU A 162 -16.11 6.73 10.47
N THR A 163 -15.01 6.00 10.45
CA THR A 163 -14.03 5.99 11.54
C THR A 163 -13.38 7.36 11.70
N ALA A 164 -13.03 8.04 10.60
CA ALA A 164 -12.44 9.37 10.62
C ALA A 164 -13.41 10.42 11.20
N GLU A 165 -14.69 10.37 10.79
CA GLU A 165 -15.75 11.24 11.32
C GLU A 165 -15.95 11.05 12.82
N LEU A 166 -16.08 9.80 13.29
CA LEU A 166 -16.22 9.49 14.71
C LEU A 166 -15.01 9.96 15.52
N THR A 167 -13.81 9.82 14.99
CA THR A 167 -12.59 10.29 15.68
C THR A 167 -12.58 11.81 15.76
N ALA A 168 -12.99 12.51 14.72
CA ALA A 168 -13.06 13.98 14.72
C ALA A 168 -14.11 14.52 15.70
N GLU A 169 -15.23 13.81 15.89
CA GLU A 169 -16.27 14.19 16.86
C GLU A 169 -15.84 14.00 18.32
N LEU A 170 -14.87 13.11 18.58
CA LEU A 170 -14.38 12.79 19.92
C LEU A 170 -13.19 13.65 20.36
N THR A 171 -12.63 14.48 19.49
CA THR A 171 -11.47 15.36 19.76
C THR A 171 -11.89 16.84 19.80
#